data_44362a85e76c18b756d226c4866d2819
#
_entry.id   44362a85e76c18b756d226c4866d2819
#
_cell.length_a   1.000
_cell.length_b   1.000
_cell.length_c   1.000
_cell.angle_alpha   90.00
_cell.angle_beta   90.00
_cell.angle_gamma   90.00
#
_symmetry.space_group_name_H-M   'P 1'
#
loop_
_entity.id
_entity.type
_entity.pdbx_description
1 polymer ?
#
loop_
_entity_poly.entity_id
_entity_poly.type
_entity_poly.pdbx_seq_one_letter_code
_entity_poly.pdbx_strand_id
1 'polypeptide(L)'
;RELEIDIAIDLMCHTGDYNRFSLFLERLAPIQINFLGYPGTSGSNNLDYIVADKILIKPDEQKFYSEQIIYLPDTYQPNENDKKISNSIIKKENFGLPEDKFVFCCFNSHQKINPTIFDAWVYILKNTESSVLWLLKDNNFSQDNLRLLLEKNGIVSNRLIFAENLKIED
;
A
#
# COMPACT_ATOMS: atom_id res chain seq x y z
N ARG A 1 -2.78 -14.92 31.15
CA ARG A 1 -3.23 -14.16 32.35
C ARG A 1 -2.10 -13.92 33.36
N GLU A 2 -1.00 -14.67 33.30
CA GLU A 2 0.17 -14.43 34.19
C GLU A 2 0.82 -13.05 33.97
N LEU A 3 0.66 -12.46 32.80
CA LEU A 3 1.25 -11.16 32.45
C LEU A 3 0.34 -9.97 32.77
N GLU A 4 -0.90 -10.21 33.26
CA GLU A 4 -1.88 -9.17 33.62
C GLU A 4 -2.06 -8.06 32.54
N ILE A 5 -2.13 -8.46 31.27
CA ILE A 5 -2.28 -7.56 30.14
C ILE A 5 -3.69 -6.95 30.15
N ASP A 6 -3.79 -5.63 30.17
CA ASP A 6 -5.05 -4.89 30.15
C ASP A 6 -5.58 -4.68 28.73
N ILE A 7 -4.68 -4.45 27.75
CA ILE A 7 -5.03 -4.16 26.38
C ILE A 7 -4.19 -5.04 25.43
N ALA A 8 -4.84 -5.77 24.56
CA ALA A 8 -4.19 -6.51 23.47
C ALA A 8 -4.51 -5.85 22.13
N ILE A 9 -3.48 -5.62 21.31
CA ILE A 9 -3.61 -4.96 20.01
C ILE A 9 -3.19 -5.92 18.91
N ASP A 10 -4.10 -6.21 17.97
CA ASP A 10 -3.81 -6.93 16.74
C ASP A 10 -3.35 -5.93 15.67
N LEU A 11 -2.10 -6.07 15.23
CA LEU A 11 -1.50 -5.18 14.23
C LEU A 11 -1.67 -5.70 12.80
N MET A 12 -2.26 -6.87 12.60
CA MET A 12 -2.35 -7.51 11.28
C MET A 12 -3.76 -7.86 10.86
N CYS A 13 -4.60 -8.31 11.77
CA CYS A 13 -5.94 -8.82 11.53
C CYS A 13 -5.94 -9.83 10.35
N HIS A 14 -6.62 -9.52 9.26
CA HIS A 14 -6.71 -10.37 8.06
C HIS A 14 -5.57 -10.19 7.06
N THR A 15 -4.48 -9.50 7.40
CA THR A 15 -3.37 -9.26 6.47
C THR A 15 -2.20 -10.22 6.69
N GLY A 16 -1.53 -10.58 5.58
CA GLY A 16 -0.29 -11.37 5.58
C GLY A 16 -0.47 -12.84 5.95
N ASP A 17 0.51 -13.64 5.55
CA ASP A 17 0.50 -15.11 5.75
C ASP A 17 0.80 -15.52 7.20
N TYR A 18 1.36 -14.61 8.00
CA TYR A 18 1.78 -14.86 9.38
C TYR A 18 0.91 -14.11 10.40
N ASN A 19 -0.30 -13.70 10.01
CA ASN A 19 -1.21 -13.03 10.94
C ASN A 19 -1.53 -13.94 12.16
N ARG A 20 -1.83 -13.33 13.28
CA ARG A 20 -2.17 -13.99 14.54
C ARG A 20 -3.62 -13.76 14.95
N PHE A 21 -4.47 -13.39 13.99
CA PHE A 21 -5.87 -13.06 14.24
C PHE A 21 -6.62 -14.15 15.01
N SER A 22 -6.28 -15.43 14.75
CA SER A 22 -6.89 -16.56 15.46
C SER A 22 -6.72 -16.50 16.98
N LEU A 23 -5.66 -15.87 17.50
CA LEU A 23 -5.48 -15.67 18.93
C LEU A 23 -6.51 -14.71 19.51
N PHE A 24 -6.93 -13.71 18.74
CA PHE A 24 -7.91 -12.69 19.12
C PHE A 24 -9.36 -13.17 19.00
N LEU A 25 -9.59 -14.37 18.50
CA LEU A 25 -10.89 -15.04 18.62
C LEU A 25 -11.18 -15.49 20.06
N GLU A 26 -10.14 -15.55 20.88
CA GLU A 26 -10.23 -15.73 22.31
C GLU A 26 -10.09 -14.37 23.03
N ARG A 27 -10.60 -14.26 24.27
CA ARG A 27 -10.45 -13.05 25.07
C ARG A 27 -9.11 -13.09 25.80
N LEU A 28 -8.06 -12.52 25.18
CA LEU A 28 -6.69 -12.48 25.71
C LEU A 28 -6.54 -11.39 26.80
N ALA A 29 -7.24 -10.28 26.65
CA ALA A 29 -7.24 -9.13 27.56
C ALA A 29 -8.65 -8.58 27.75
N PRO A 30 -8.90 -7.77 28.80
CA PRO A 30 -10.16 -7.04 28.98
C PRO A 30 -10.56 -6.19 27.77
N ILE A 31 -9.58 -5.57 27.10
CA ILE A 31 -9.77 -4.77 25.88
C ILE A 31 -8.93 -5.35 24.75
N GLN A 32 -9.54 -5.57 23.59
CA GLN A 32 -8.87 -6.02 22.38
C GLN A 32 -9.13 -5.05 21.22
N ILE A 33 -8.06 -4.66 20.52
CA ILE A 33 -8.09 -3.58 19.53
C ILE A 33 -7.51 -4.07 18.20
N ASN A 34 -8.19 -3.78 17.09
CA ASN A 34 -7.63 -3.89 15.73
C ASN A 34 -6.95 -2.56 15.35
N PHE A 35 -5.68 -2.61 14.94
CA PHE A 35 -4.94 -1.42 14.56
C PHE A 35 -3.97 -1.70 13.41
N LEU A 36 -3.90 -0.78 12.48
CA LEU A 36 -2.89 -0.56 11.45
C LEU A 36 -2.99 -1.48 10.22
N GLY A 37 -2.76 -2.80 10.36
CA GLY A 37 -2.51 -3.67 9.20
C GLY A 37 -3.72 -3.92 8.30
N TYR A 38 -4.92 -3.98 8.89
CA TYR A 38 -6.16 -4.16 8.15
C TYR A 38 -7.21 -3.12 8.59
N PRO A 39 -7.48 -2.11 7.77
CA PRO A 39 -8.38 -1.01 8.14
C PRO A 39 -9.87 -1.33 7.95
N GLY A 40 -10.23 -2.57 7.72
CA GLY A 40 -11.61 -3.06 7.67
C GLY A 40 -12.04 -3.73 8.96
N THR A 41 -13.34 -3.96 9.11
CA THR A 41 -13.85 -4.72 10.26
C THR A 41 -13.25 -6.13 10.31
N SER A 42 -12.92 -6.60 11.51
CA SER A 42 -12.52 -7.98 11.73
C SER A 42 -13.68 -8.97 11.61
N GLY A 43 -14.91 -8.48 11.78
CA GLY A 43 -16.11 -9.31 11.86
C GLY A 43 -16.21 -10.14 13.16
N SER A 44 -15.32 -9.89 14.13
CA SER A 44 -15.27 -10.60 15.41
C SER A 44 -15.89 -9.80 16.53
N ASN A 45 -16.71 -10.45 17.36
CA ASN A 45 -17.25 -9.86 18.57
C ASN A 45 -16.22 -9.81 19.72
N ASN A 46 -15.03 -10.38 19.53
CA ASN A 46 -13.96 -10.38 20.51
C ASN A 46 -12.97 -9.23 20.35
N LEU A 47 -13.06 -8.46 19.25
CA LEU A 47 -12.36 -7.18 19.10
C LEU A 47 -13.32 -6.05 19.44
N ASP A 48 -12.96 -5.26 20.44
CA ASP A 48 -13.83 -4.21 20.98
C ASP A 48 -13.74 -2.93 20.15
N TYR A 49 -12.52 -2.62 19.67
CA TYR A 49 -12.24 -1.37 18.99
C TYR A 49 -11.41 -1.57 17.73
N ILE A 50 -11.59 -0.63 16.79
CA ILE A 50 -10.67 -0.40 15.66
C ILE A 50 -10.16 1.03 15.71
N VAL A 51 -8.84 1.22 15.56
CA VAL A 51 -8.25 2.57 15.47
C VAL A 51 -8.26 3.02 14.01
N ALA A 52 -8.83 4.19 13.77
CA ALA A 52 -8.98 4.78 12.44
C ALA A 52 -8.87 6.30 12.49
N ASP A 53 -9.02 6.94 11.35
CA ASP A 53 -9.30 8.37 11.21
C ASP A 53 -10.60 8.60 10.43
N LYS A 54 -11.09 9.84 10.39
CA LYS A 54 -12.37 10.18 9.76
C LYS A 54 -12.35 10.15 8.22
N ILE A 55 -11.17 10.06 7.62
CA ILE A 55 -11.02 9.92 6.15
C ILE A 55 -11.11 8.44 5.79
N LEU A 56 -10.46 7.58 6.58
CA LEU A 56 -10.45 6.14 6.36
C LEU A 56 -11.83 5.52 6.62
N ILE A 57 -12.46 5.86 7.76
CA ILE A 57 -13.78 5.38 8.14
C ILE A 57 -14.63 6.58 8.52
N LYS A 58 -15.65 6.87 7.73
CA LYS A 58 -16.55 7.98 8.03
C LYS A 58 -17.45 7.63 9.23
N PRO A 59 -17.90 8.62 10.01
CA PRO A 59 -18.74 8.38 11.18
C PRO A 59 -20.05 7.63 10.90
N ASP A 60 -20.64 7.80 9.72
CA ASP A 60 -21.85 7.11 9.30
C ASP A 60 -21.62 5.67 8.86
N GLU A 61 -20.36 5.25 8.72
CA GLU A 61 -19.94 3.90 8.35
C GLU A 61 -19.76 2.97 9.57
N GLN A 62 -19.88 3.47 10.81
CA GLN A 62 -19.83 2.66 12.04
C GLN A 62 -20.72 1.41 11.97
N LYS A 63 -21.86 1.50 11.31
CA LYS A 63 -22.83 0.41 11.15
C LYS A 63 -22.30 -0.82 10.39
N PHE A 64 -21.18 -0.67 9.68
CA PHE A 64 -20.54 -1.75 8.92
C PHE A 64 -19.42 -2.43 9.71
N TYR A 65 -19.12 -1.96 10.91
CA TYR A 65 -18.05 -2.46 11.75
C TYR A 65 -18.59 -3.12 13.02
N SER A 66 -18.09 -4.29 13.36
CA SER A 66 -18.39 -4.95 14.62
C SER A 66 -17.73 -4.25 15.81
N GLU A 67 -16.57 -3.65 15.56
CA GLU A 67 -15.79 -2.89 16.55
C GLU A 67 -16.31 -1.47 16.68
N GLN A 68 -16.13 -0.84 17.85
CA GLN A 68 -16.27 0.60 18.00
C GLN A 68 -15.05 1.32 17.43
N ILE A 69 -15.29 2.44 16.72
CA ILE A 69 -14.21 3.16 16.05
C ILE A 69 -13.59 4.18 17.01
N ILE A 70 -12.28 4.08 17.26
CA ILE A 70 -11.47 5.09 17.92
C ILE A 70 -10.85 5.98 16.85
N TYR A 71 -11.26 7.25 16.80
CA TYR A 71 -10.74 8.20 15.82
C TYR A 71 -9.50 8.92 16.35
N LEU A 72 -8.38 8.75 15.61
CA LEU A 72 -7.22 9.64 15.77
C LEU A 72 -7.48 10.97 15.06
N PRO A 73 -6.88 12.09 15.53
CA PRO A 73 -7.25 13.43 15.06
C PRO A 73 -6.88 13.69 13.60
N ASP A 74 -5.73 13.24 13.14
CA ASP A 74 -5.18 13.55 11.82
C ASP A 74 -5.13 12.34 10.89
N THR A 75 -4.38 11.32 11.28
CA THR A 75 -4.23 10.07 10.53
C THR A 75 -4.14 8.88 11.47
N TYR A 76 -4.71 7.75 11.06
CA TYR A 76 -4.60 6.51 11.82
C TYR A 76 -3.22 5.86 11.67
N GLN A 77 -2.48 6.18 10.60
CA GLN A 77 -1.21 5.55 10.30
C GLN A 77 -0.05 6.33 10.92
N PRO A 78 0.75 5.71 11.81
CA PRO A 78 1.93 6.36 12.37
C PRO A 78 3.00 6.50 11.28
N ASN A 79 3.55 7.69 11.18
CA ASN A 79 4.66 8.00 10.29
C ASN A 79 5.81 8.63 11.07
N GLU A 80 7.03 8.31 10.68
CA GLU A 80 8.22 8.95 11.23
C GLU A 80 8.39 10.35 10.63
N ASN A 81 8.38 11.38 11.48
CA ASN A 81 8.53 12.77 11.03
C ASN A 81 10.00 13.16 10.81
N ASP A 82 10.94 12.47 11.45
CA ASP A 82 12.39 12.77 11.41
C ASP A 82 13.15 11.88 10.41
N LYS A 83 12.45 11.25 9.48
CA LYS A 83 13.05 10.39 8.48
C LYS A 83 14.03 11.17 7.62
N LYS A 84 15.29 10.76 7.65
CA LYS A 84 16.33 11.39 6.85
C LYS A 84 16.07 11.14 5.36
N ILE A 85 16.14 12.20 4.58
CA ILE A 85 16.08 12.16 3.13
C ILE A 85 17.53 12.29 2.63
N SER A 86 17.90 11.53 1.60
CA SER A 86 19.22 11.63 0.99
C SER A 86 19.50 13.07 0.53
N ASN A 87 20.70 13.56 0.85
CA ASN A 87 21.19 14.86 0.38
C ASN A 87 21.86 14.77 -1.00
N SER A 88 21.86 13.60 -1.63
CA SER A 88 22.46 13.38 -2.94
C SER A 88 21.69 14.14 -4.01
N ILE A 89 22.40 14.75 -4.95
CA ILE A 89 21.80 15.33 -6.15
C ILE A 89 21.40 14.18 -7.05
N ILE A 90 20.09 13.91 -7.09
CA ILE A 90 19.50 12.81 -7.84
C ILE A 90 19.09 13.34 -9.23
N LYS A 91 19.56 12.66 -10.27
CA LYS A 91 19.17 12.94 -11.66
C LYS A 91 18.40 11.78 -12.25
N LYS A 92 17.54 12.04 -13.22
CA LYS A 92 16.77 11.01 -13.94
C LYS A 92 17.67 9.91 -14.53
N GLU A 93 18.84 10.31 -15.08
CA GLU A 93 19.82 9.39 -15.68
C GLU A 93 20.31 8.32 -14.72
N ASN A 94 20.42 8.62 -13.40
CA ASN A 94 20.85 7.67 -12.38
C ASN A 94 19.92 6.46 -12.25
N PHE A 95 18.67 6.60 -12.74
CA PHE A 95 17.64 5.56 -12.70
C PHE A 95 17.26 5.06 -14.11
N GLY A 96 18.06 5.38 -15.14
CA GLY A 96 17.75 5.00 -16.52
C GLY A 96 16.51 5.70 -17.10
N LEU A 97 16.11 6.81 -16.50
CA LEU A 97 14.97 7.61 -16.96
C LEU A 97 15.42 8.65 -18.00
N PRO A 98 14.68 8.83 -19.10
CA PRO A 98 14.99 9.83 -20.09
C PRO A 98 14.79 11.25 -19.57
N GLU A 99 15.76 12.13 -19.85
CA GLU A 99 15.75 13.53 -19.38
C GLU A 99 14.58 14.34 -19.94
N ASP A 100 14.29 14.12 -21.22
CA ASP A 100 13.35 14.90 -22.05
C ASP A 100 11.88 14.40 -21.92
N LYS A 101 11.63 13.32 -21.15
CA LYS A 101 10.29 12.76 -21.03
C LYS A 101 9.65 13.03 -19.69
N PHE A 102 8.33 13.12 -19.72
CA PHE A 102 7.54 13.13 -18.47
C PHE A 102 7.50 11.72 -17.86
N VAL A 103 7.68 11.61 -16.55
CA VAL A 103 7.71 10.34 -15.84
C VAL A 103 6.45 10.21 -14.99
N PHE A 104 5.58 9.29 -15.38
CA PHE A 104 4.52 8.79 -14.50
C PHE A 104 5.10 7.66 -13.65
N CYS A 105 4.83 7.61 -12.35
CA CYS A 105 5.34 6.54 -11.50
C CYS A 105 4.25 5.89 -10.65
N CYS A 106 4.45 4.58 -10.38
CA CYS A 106 3.65 3.82 -9.44
C CYS A 106 4.52 2.73 -8.81
N PHE A 107 4.84 2.90 -7.52
CA PHE A 107 5.68 1.95 -6.77
C PHE A 107 4.87 1.01 -5.87
N ASN A 108 3.61 0.77 -6.22
CA ASN A 108 2.81 -0.26 -5.59
C ASN A 108 3.23 -1.65 -6.06
N SER A 109 2.97 -2.66 -5.21
CA SER A 109 3.14 -4.07 -5.55
C SER A 109 2.36 -4.43 -6.83
N HIS A 110 2.97 -5.24 -7.71
CA HIS A 110 2.36 -5.68 -8.96
C HIS A 110 1.05 -6.45 -8.77
N GLN A 111 0.82 -7.06 -7.61
CA GLN A 111 -0.45 -7.71 -7.26
C GLN A 111 -1.65 -6.76 -7.27
N LYS A 112 -1.41 -5.46 -7.12
CA LYS A 112 -2.45 -4.42 -7.18
C LYS A 112 -2.76 -3.94 -8.59
N ILE A 113 -1.96 -4.34 -9.58
CA ILE A 113 -2.16 -3.96 -10.99
C ILE A 113 -3.25 -4.88 -11.55
N ASN A 114 -4.43 -4.33 -11.75
CA ASN A 114 -5.54 -5.01 -12.39
C ASN A 114 -5.79 -4.44 -13.80
N PRO A 115 -6.62 -5.08 -14.63
CA PRO A 115 -6.89 -4.61 -15.99
C PRO A 115 -7.35 -3.16 -16.07
N THR A 116 -8.23 -2.73 -15.17
CA THR A 116 -8.78 -1.35 -15.14
C THR A 116 -7.67 -0.31 -14.94
N ILE A 117 -6.76 -0.55 -13.99
CA ILE A 117 -5.62 0.34 -13.73
C ILE A 117 -4.66 0.33 -14.92
N PHE A 118 -4.38 -0.85 -15.48
CA PHE A 118 -3.49 -0.95 -16.63
C PHE A 118 -4.06 -0.23 -17.86
N ASP A 119 -5.34 -0.38 -18.16
CA ASP A 119 -6.01 0.30 -19.27
C ASP A 119 -5.99 1.82 -19.08
N ALA A 120 -6.15 2.31 -17.85
CA ALA A 120 -5.99 3.74 -17.55
C ALA A 120 -4.57 4.23 -17.84
N TRP A 121 -3.53 3.46 -17.49
CA TRP A 121 -2.14 3.81 -17.82
C TRP A 121 -1.88 3.78 -19.33
N VAL A 122 -2.42 2.80 -20.06
CA VAL A 122 -2.36 2.75 -21.52
C VAL A 122 -2.98 3.99 -22.13
N TYR A 123 -4.16 4.41 -21.65
CA TYR A 123 -4.82 5.64 -22.11
C TYR A 123 -3.95 6.88 -21.86
N ILE A 124 -3.37 7.02 -20.64
CA ILE A 124 -2.48 8.13 -20.30
C ILE A 124 -1.26 8.16 -21.23
N LEU A 125 -0.60 7.02 -21.41
CA LEU A 125 0.59 6.94 -22.27
C LEU A 125 0.28 7.26 -23.72
N LYS A 126 -0.86 6.84 -24.27
CA LYS A 126 -1.29 7.17 -25.65
C LYS A 126 -1.54 8.65 -25.83
N ASN A 127 -2.06 9.33 -24.81
CA ASN A 127 -2.37 10.76 -24.86
C ASN A 127 -1.20 11.65 -24.40
N THR A 128 -0.07 11.07 -24.01
CA THR A 128 1.14 11.79 -23.60
C THR A 128 2.35 11.12 -24.25
N GLU A 129 2.58 11.38 -25.53
CA GLU A 129 3.60 10.68 -26.34
C GLU A 129 5.01 10.78 -25.72
N SER A 130 5.40 11.97 -25.26
CA SER A 130 6.70 12.20 -24.62
C SER A 130 6.69 11.84 -23.13
N SER A 131 6.27 10.62 -22.81
CA SER A 131 6.24 10.12 -21.41
C SER A 131 6.68 8.67 -21.29
N VAL A 132 7.03 8.29 -20.07
CA VAL A 132 7.32 6.93 -19.65
C VAL A 132 6.54 6.58 -18.40
N LEU A 133 6.28 5.31 -18.17
CA LEU A 133 5.73 4.77 -16.93
C LEU A 133 6.86 4.07 -16.17
N TRP A 134 7.09 4.51 -14.93
CA TRP A 134 8.11 3.99 -14.04
C TRP A 134 7.45 3.20 -12.90
N LEU A 135 7.64 1.88 -12.90
CA LEU A 135 7.07 0.96 -11.93
C LEU A 135 8.14 0.38 -11.02
N LEU A 136 7.75 -0.10 -9.86
CA LEU A 136 8.67 -0.85 -9.01
C LEU A 136 9.04 -2.17 -9.70
N LYS A 137 10.30 -2.56 -9.64
CA LYS A 137 10.75 -3.87 -10.12
C LYS A 137 10.21 -4.98 -9.21
N ASP A 138 9.67 -6.00 -9.84
CA ASP A 138 9.21 -7.23 -9.21
C ASP A 138 9.87 -8.42 -9.96
N ASN A 139 9.25 -9.57 -9.99
CA ASN A 139 9.76 -10.72 -10.72
C ASN A 139 9.74 -10.51 -12.24
N ASN A 140 10.60 -11.24 -12.95
CA ASN A 140 10.77 -11.09 -14.40
C ASN A 140 9.48 -11.41 -15.18
N PHE A 141 8.69 -12.41 -14.72
CA PHE A 141 7.45 -12.79 -15.40
C PHE A 141 6.44 -11.62 -15.43
N SER A 142 6.27 -10.91 -14.31
CA SER A 142 5.36 -9.76 -14.26
C SER A 142 5.85 -8.62 -15.15
N GLN A 143 7.16 -8.36 -15.17
CA GLN A 143 7.76 -7.34 -16.03
C GLN A 143 7.55 -7.65 -17.52
N ASP A 144 7.84 -8.89 -17.95
CA ASP A 144 7.68 -9.33 -19.32
C ASP A 144 6.21 -9.27 -19.76
N ASN A 145 5.30 -9.72 -18.90
CA ASN A 145 3.86 -9.65 -19.16
C ASN A 145 3.36 -8.21 -19.33
N LEU A 146 3.80 -7.30 -18.47
CA LEU A 146 3.42 -5.87 -18.56
C LEU A 146 3.95 -5.25 -19.85
N ARG A 147 5.18 -5.58 -20.28
CA ARG A 147 5.74 -5.12 -21.55
C ARG A 147 4.95 -5.66 -22.76
N LEU A 148 4.64 -6.94 -22.76
CA LEU A 148 3.82 -7.57 -23.80
C LEU A 148 2.42 -6.96 -23.90
N LEU A 149 1.79 -6.66 -22.75
CA LEU A 149 0.49 -6.02 -22.72
C LEU A 149 0.57 -4.59 -23.28
N LEU A 150 1.65 -3.86 -22.99
CA LEU A 150 1.86 -2.52 -23.51
C LEU A 150 1.99 -2.55 -25.04
N GLU A 151 2.79 -3.48 -25.58
CA GLU A 151 2.99 -3.68 -27.02
C GLU A 151 1.71 -4.09 -27.74
N LYS A 152 0.91 -4.99 -27.16
CA LYS A 152 -0.43 -5.34 -27.67
C LYS A 152 -1.37 -4.13 -27.79
N ASN A 153 -1.14 -3.12 -26.96
CA ASN A 153 -1.88 -1.85 -27.02
C ASN A 153 -1.24 -0.80 -27.95
N GLY A 154 -0.21 -1.17 -28.72
CA GLY A 154 0.45 -0.29 -29.67
C GLY A 154 1.42 0.72 -29.05
N ILE A 155 1.90 0.47 -27.82
CA ILE A 155 2.88 1.30 -27.12
C ILE A 155 4.20 0.52 -27.05
N VAL A 156 5.29 1.17 -27.45
CA VAL A 156 6.62 0.52 -27.42
C VAL A 156 7.06 0.22 -25.99
N SER A 157 7.59 -0.99 -25.76
CA SER A 157 7.91 -1.49 -24.42
C SER A 157 8.98 -0.68 -23.67
N ASN A 158 9.83 0.08 -24.38
CA ASN A 158 10.83 0.96 -23.76
C ASN A 158 10.23 2.16 -23.01
N ARG A 159 8.92 2.40 -23.16
CA ARG A 159 8.18 3.39 -22.35
C ARG A 159 7.79 2.86 -20.97
N LEU A 160 8.10 1.58 -20.68
CA LEU A 160 7.93 0.97 -19.35
C LEU A 160 9.30 0.73 -18.74
N ILE A 161 9.61 1.45 -17.70
CA ILE A 161 10.87 1.40 -16.97
C ILE A 161 10.61 0.85 -15.58
N PHE A 162 11.56 0.07 -15.03
CA PHE A 162 11.43 -0.52 -13.70
C PHE A 162 12.48 0.03 -12.76
N ALA A 163 12.02 0.48 -11.58
CA ALA A 163 12.86 0.96 -10.49
C ALA A 163 13.38 -0.22 -9.66
N GLU A 164 14.66 -0.23 -9.37
CA GLU A 164 15.23 -1.14 -8.38
C GLU A 164 14.76 -0.75 -6.97
N ASN A 165 14.68 -1.74 -6.07
CA ASN A 165 14.47 -1.47 -4.65
C ASN A 165 15.74 -0.89 -4.06
N LEU A 166 15.65 0.33 -3.57
CA LEU A 166 16.74 1.01 -2.86
C LEU A 166 16.56 0.88 -1.35
N LYS A 167 17.64 1.05 -0.61
CA LYS A 167 17.56 1.23 0.84
C LYS A 167 16.95 2.60 1.14
N ILE A 168 16.33 2.73 2.31
CA ILE A 168 15.66 3.97 2.74
C ILE A 168 16.63 5.17 2.80
N GLU A 169 17.91 4.89 2.96
CA GLU A 169 18.99 5.88 3.11
C GLU A 169 19.56 6.36 1.76
N ASP A 170 19.26 5.66 0.67
CA ASP A 170 19.68 5.93 -0.69
C ASP A 170 18.62 6.74 -1.45
#